data_e4909a803f9310494e96da5a11fde8df
#
_entry.id   e4909a803f9310494e96da5a11fde8df
#
_cell.length_a   1.000
_cell.length_b   1.000
_cell.length_c   1.000
_cell.angle_alpha   90.00
_cell.angle_beta   90.00
_cell.angle_gamma   90.00
#
_symmetry.space_group_name_H-M   'P 1'
#
loop_
_entity.id
_entity.type
_entity.pdbx_description
1 polymer ?
#
loop_
_entity_poly.entity_id
_entity_poly.type
_entity_poly.pdbx_seq_one_letter_code
_entity_poly.pdbx_strand_id
1 'polypeptide(L)'
;MAHQLREVGLDFIAAAPVRMVFVQEMSAPPGAVHRALAEDVPGWEEWFSAVTLARSTGDGSTREIHLRGGGRFQETILAAEAPEVYAYRVDVANAPGARAIAEEWWLSPAGAGTHVRWTFAVDGTAAFRAVARLGRPGLGRAFRDAVRRLDRRLAARNS
;
A
#
# COMPACT_ATOMS: atom_id res chain seq x y z
N MET A 1 -1.67 -19.54 -9.09
CA MET A 1 -0.58 -19.37 -10.05
C MET A 1 -0.34 -17.91 -10.35
N ALA A 2 0.90 -17.46 -10.28
CA ALA A 2 1.23 -16.07 -10.54
C ALA A 2 1.11 -15.74 -12.03
N HIS A 3 0.65 -14.54 -12.35
CA HIS A 3 0.53 -14.08 -13.73
C HIS A 3 0.91 -12.59 -13.81
N GLN A 4 1.28 -12.14 -15.00
CA GLN A 4 1.62 -10.74 -15.22
C GLN A 4 0.36 -9.88 -15.29
N LEU A 5 0.42 -8.71 -14.66
CA LEU A 5 -0.61 -7.68 -14.70
C LEU A 5 -0.22 -6.61 -15.72
N ARG A 6 -1.21 -5.81 -16.15
CA ARG A 6 -0.96 -4.67 -17.02
C ARG A 6 -0.12 -3.61 -16.28
N GLU A 7 0.91 -3.09 -16.93
CA GLU A 7 1.69 -2.00 -16.37
C GLU A 7 0.88 -0.71 -16.40
N VAL A 8 0.61 -0.15 -15.24
CA VAL A 8 -0.19 1.06 -15.09
C VAL A 8 0.63 2.14 -14.38
N GLY A 9 0.23 3.38 -14.54
CA GLY A 9 0.87 4.51 -13.90
C GLY A 9 -0.06 5.21 -12.90
N LEU A 10 0.34 6.40 -12.47
CA LEU A 10 -0.42 7.18 -11.48
C LEU A 10 -1.82 7.56 -11.97
N ASP A 11 -2.00 7.77 -13.26
CA ASP A 11 -3.30 8.06 -13.87
C ASP A 11 -4.31 6.95 -13.66
N PHE A 12 -3.87 5.69 -13.67
CA PHE A 12 -4.74 4.56 -13.37
C PHE A 12 -5.32 4.65 -11.96
N ILE A 13 -4.51 5.06 -10.99
CA ILE A 13 -4.95 5.16 -9.58
C ILE A 13 -6.13 6.13 -9.45
N ALA A 14 -6.13 7.19 -10.25
CA ALA A 14 -7.20 8.18 -10.23
C ALA A 14 -8.47 7.73 -10.95
N ALA A 15 -8.38 6.78 -11.90
CA ALA A 15 -9.46 6.44 -12.83
C ALA A 15 -9.83 4.96 -12.86
N ALA A 16 -9.35 4.13 -11.93
CA ALA A 16 -9.58 2.69 -11.93
C ALA A 16 -11.07 2.34 -11.80
N PRO A 17 -11.50 1.22 -12.39
CA PRO A 17 -12.89 0.74 -12.26
C PRO A 17 -13.31 0.48 -10.82
N VAL A 18 -12.39 -0.01 -9.99
CA VAL A 18 -12.60 -0.12 -8.53
C VAL A 18 -11.51 0.70 -7.86
N ARG A 19 -11.95 1.69 -7.11
CA ARG A 19 -11.07 2.62 -6.41
C ARG A 19 -11.58 2.79 -5.00
N MET A 20 -10.79 2.34 -4.03
CA MET A 20 -11.14 2.41 -2.62
C MET A 20 -10.19 3.36 -1.91
N VAL A 21 -10.73 4.33 -1.19
CA VAL A 21 -9.96 5.35 -0.49
C VAL A 21 -10.23 5.24 1.00
N PHE A 22 -9.16 5.19 1.79
CA PHE A 22 -9.22 5.12 3.24
C PHE A 22 -8.38 6.25 3.82
N VAL A 23 -8.87 6.85 4.89
CA VAL A 23 -8.17 7.95 5.56
C VAL A 23 -8.04 7.68 7.05
N GLN A 24 -6.94 8.15 7.63
CA GLN A 24 -6.66 8.03 9.07
C GLN A 24 -5.61 9.07 9.44
N GLU A 25 -5.70 9.61 10.64
CA GLU A 25 -4.67 10.52 11.16
C GLU A 25 -3.68 9.78 12.04
N MET A 26 -2.46 10.30 12.07
CA MET A 26 -1.34 9.81 12.87
C MET A 26 -0.71 10.96 13.66
N SER A 27 -0.09 10.63 14.78
CA SER A 27 0.66 11.62 15.56
C SER A 27 2.07 11.89 14.99
N ALA A 28 2.64 10.93 14.26
CA ALA A 28 3.96 11.08 13.66
C ALA A 28 3.95 12.11 12.52
N PRO A 29 5.02 12.90 12.35
CA PRO A 29 5.08 13.88 11.26
C PRO A 29 5.23 13.23 9.89
N PRO A 30 4.82 13.91 8.79
CA PRO A 30 4.82 13.32 7.45
C PRO A 30 6.15 12.74 6.99
N GLY A 31 7.26 13.40 7.31
CA GLY A 31 8.59 12.91 6.93
C GLY A 31 8.91 11.57 7.56
N ALA A 32 8.55 11.36 8.82
CA ALA A 32 8.76 10.09 9.51
C ALA A 32 7.90 8.99 8.92
N VAL A 33 6.64 9.30 8.60
CA VAL A 33 5.72 8.34 7.97
C VAL A 33 6.24 7.95 6.59
N HIS A 34 6.66 8.93 5.79
CA HIS A 34 7.18 8.66 4.44
C HIS A 34 8.42 7.77 4.48
N ARG A 35 9.34 8.03 5.40
CA ARG A 35 10.55 7.18 5.55
C ARG A 35 10.17 5.74 5.90
N ALA A 36 9.18 5.54 6.77
CA ALA A 36 8.71 4.21 7.12
C ALA A 36 8.10 3.48 5.93
N LEU A 37 7.39 4.19 5.06
CA LEU A 37 6.80 3.60 3.86
C LEU A 37 7.86 3.28 2.79
N ALA A 38 8.70 4.23 2.47
CA ALA A 38 9.57 4.20 1.29
C ALA A 38 10.96 3.64 1.57
N GLU A 39 11.53 3.89 2.76
CA GLU A 39 12.91 3.55 3.06
C GLU A 39 13.06 2.29 3.93
N ASP A 40 12.07 1.99 4.76
CA ASP A 40 12.10 0.82 5.63
C ASP A 40 11.13 -0.25 5.11
N VAL A 41 11.41 -0.78 3.93
CA VAL A 41 10.52 -1.77 3.31
C VAL A 41 10.35 -3.02 4.17
N PRO A 42 11.40 -3.63 4.75
CA PRO A 42 11.21 -4.79 5.65
C PRO A 42 10.36 -4.47 6.88
N GLY A 43 10.33 -3.22 7.32
CA GLY A 43 9.53 -2.79 8.47
C GLY A 43 8.02 -2.94 8.27
N TRP A 44 7.56 -3.00 7.03
CA TRP A 44 6.13 -3.25 6.74
C TRP A 44 5.60 -4.51 7.43
N GLU A 45 6.45 -5.53 7.59
CA GLU A 45 6.08 -6.76 8.28
C GLU A 45 5.74 -6.53 9.75
N GLU A 46 6.27 -5.46 10.34
CA GLU A 46 6.09 -5.16 11.76
C GLU A 46 4.80 -4.38 12.05
N TRP A 47 4.34 -3.60 11.11
CA TRP A 47 3.17 -2.74 11.35
C TRP A 47 1.96 -3.05 10.46
N PHE A 48 2.14 -3.65 9.29
CA PHE A 48 1.01 -4.05 8.43
C PHE A 48 0.78 -5.55 8.57
N SER A 49 -0.19 -5.92 9.41
CA SER A 49 -0.38 -7.33 9.81
C SER A 49 -0.72 -8.25 8.63
N ALA A 50 -1.27 -7.70 7.54
CA ALA A 50 -1.54 -8.47 6.33
C ALA A 50 -0.27 -8.84 5.57
N VAL A 51 0.85 -8.16 5.83
CA VAL A 51 2.13 -8.38 5.15
C VAL A 51 2.97 -9.35 5.96
N THR A 52 3.36 -10.47 5.36
CA THR A 52 4.21 -11.49 5.98
C THR A 52 5.64 -11.44 5.51
N LEU A 53 5.90 -10.83 4.35
CA LEU A 53 7.23 -10.55 3.84
C LEU A 53 7.20 -9.25 3.05
N ALA A 54 8.17 -8.40 3.26
CA ALA A 54 8.39 -7.20 2.44
C ALA A 54 9.88 -6.99 2.25
N ARG A 55 10.33 -6.90 1.00
CA ARG A 55 11.74 -6.65 0.71
C ARG A 55 11.91 -5.88 -0.60
N SER A 56 12.90 -5.00 -0.62
CA SER A 56 13.32 -4.34 -1.85
C SER A 56 14.05 -5.33 -2.75
N THR A 57 13.86 -5.20 -4.05
CA THR A 57 14.51 -6.03 -5.06
C THR A 57 15.16 -5.15 -6.11
N GLY A 58 16.08 -5.74 -6.89
CA GLY A 58 16.81 -4.98 -7.91
C GLY A 58 17.63 -3.88 -7.27
N ASP A 59 17.48 -2.67 -7.79
CA ASP A 59 18.16 -1.45 -7.32
C ASP A 59 17.34 -0.65 -6.31
N GLY A 60 16.27 -1.24 -5.78
CA GLY A 60 15.34 -0.57 -4.86
C GLY A 60 14.10 0.01 -5.54
N SER A 61 14.03 -0.03 -6.87
CA SER A 61 12.86 0.44 -7.61
C SER A 61 11.70 -0.56 -7.63
N THR A 62 11.96 -1.78 -7.17
CA THR A 62 10.97 -2.86 -7.11
C THR A 62 10.96 -3.47 -5.73
N ARG A 63 9.89 -4.21 -5.43
CA ARG A 63 9.79 -4.92 -4.16
C ARG A 63 8.95 -6.18 -4.29
N GLU A 64 9.16 -7.12 -3.37
CA GLU A 64 8.39 -8.34 -3.26
C GLU A 64 7.57 -8.28 -1.97
N ILE A 65 6.28 -8.56 -2.07
CA ILE A 65 5.34 -8.55 -0.95
C ILE A 65 4.63 -9.90 -0.88
N HIS A 66 4.66 -10.50 0.29
CA HIS A 66 3.82 -11.67 0.59
C HIS A 66 2.75 -11.27 1.57
N LEU A 67 1.54 -11.77 1.35
CA LEU A 67 0.39 -11.46 2.17
C LEU A 67 -0.07 -12.69 2.95
N ARG A 68 -0.64 -12.43 4.12
CA ARG A 68 -1.29 -13.46 4.91
C ARG A 68 -2.39 -14.12 4.06
N GLY A 69 -2.43 -15.44 4.07
CA GLY A 69 -3.36 -16.20 3.22
C GLY A 69 -2.77 -16.65 1.90
N GLY A 70 -1.48 -16.34 1.64
CA GLY A 70 -0.74 -16.87 0.49
C GLY A 70 -0.61 -15.92 -0.70
N GLY A 71 -1.11 -14.70 -0.62
CA GLY A 71 -0.93 -13.71 -1.67
C GLY A 71 0.54 -13.36 -1.89
N ARG A 72 0.96 -13.22 -3.15
CA ARG A 72 2.34 -12.86 -3.53
C ARG A 72 2.32 -11.85 -4.64
N PHE A 73 3.00 -10.73 -4.44
CA PHE A 73 3.07 -9.63 -5.39
C PHE A 73 4.52 -9.27 -5.66
N GLN A 74 4.82 -8.99 -6.93
CA GLN A 74 6.02 -8.26 -7.33
C GLN A 74 5.57 -6.88 -7.79
N GLU A 75 6.20 -5.84 -7.26
CA GLU A 75 5.74 -4.47 -7.42
C GLU A 75 6.85 -3.56 -7.94
N THR A 76 6.45 -2.51 -8.67
CA THR A 76 7.33 -1.43 -9.10
C THR A 76 6.90 -0.13 -8.43
N ILE A 77 7.86 0.62 -7.89
CA ILE A 77 7.60 1.92 -7.27
C ILE A 77 7.33 2.94 -8.38
N LEU A 78 6.18 3.60 -8.32
CA LEU A 78 5.78 4.63 -9.28
C LEU A 78 6.17 6.02 -8.83
N ALA A 79 6.13 6.28 -7.53
CA ALA A 79 6.48 7.57 -6.95
C ALA A 79 6.93 7.38 -5.51
N ALA A 80 7.97 8.11 -5.13
CA ALA A 80 8.48 8.15 -3.76
C ALA A 80 8.93 9.58 -3.46
N GLU A 81 7.98 10.52 -3.53
CA GLU A 81 8.23 11.95 -3.37
C GLU A 81 8.04 12.34 -1.90
N ALA A 82 9.15 12.47 -1.19
CA ALA A 82 9.14 12.82 0.22
C ALA A 82 8.72 14.29 0.42
N PRO A 83 7.91 14.61 1.42
CA PRO A 83 7.27 13.70 2.35
C PRO A 83 5.83 13.33 1.99
N GLU A 84 5.41 13.49 0.75
CA GLU A 84 4.00 13.55 0.37
C GLU A 84 3.44 12.26 -0.22
N VAL A 85 4.20 11.58 -1.10
CA VAL A 85 3.64 10.50 -1.92
C VAL A 85 4.53 9.27 -1.90
N TYR A 86 3.88 8.12 -1.74
CA TYR A 86 4.48 6.81 -2.01
C TYR A 86 3.46 5.97 -2.76
N ALA A 87 3.79 5.58 -3.98
CA ALA A 87 2.89 4.85 -4.85
C ALA A 87 3.61 3.72 -5.58
N TYR A 88 2.89 2.64 -5.86
CA TYR A 88 3.44 1.47 -6.54
C TYR A 88 2.35 0.74 -7.31
N ARG A 89 2.77 -0.02 -8.32
CA ARG A 89 1.91 -0.92 -9.08
C ARG A 89 2.33 -2.36 -8.85
N VAL A 90 1.42 -3.28 -9.04
CA VAL A 90 1.72 -4.71 -9.01
C VAL A 90 1.99 -5.18 -10.43
N ASP A 91 3.15 -5.79 -10.65
CA ASP A 91 3.57 -6.30 -11.96
C ASP A 91 3.21 -7.78 -12.13
N VAL A 92 3.34 -8.55 -11.05
CA VAL A 92 3.05 -9.98 -11.02
C VAL A 92 2.29 -10.31 -9.75
N ALA A 93 1.22 -11.07 -9.86
CA ALA A 93 0.40 -11.47 -8.72
C ALA A 93 -0.18 -12.87 -8.92
N ASN A 94 -0.43 -13.56 -7.81
CA ASN A 94 -1.18 -14.81 -7.80
C ASN A 94 -2.65 -14.58 -7.41
N ALA A 95 -3.20 -13.42 -7.76
CA ALA A 95 -4.59 -13.05 -7.50
C ALA A 95 -5.45 -13.39 -8.73
N PRO A 96 -6.32 -14.43 -8.66
CA PRO A 96 -7.10 -14.85 -9.82
C PRO A 96 -8.02 -13.75 -10.34
N GLY A 97 -7.95 -13.48 -11.65
CA GLY A 97 -8.79 -12.49 -12.31
C GLY A 97 -8.28 -11.07 -12.24
N ALA A 98 -7.22 -10.78 -11.48
CA ALA A 98 -6.62 -9.45 -11.43
C ALA A 98 -5.96 -9.11 -12.78
N ARG A 99 -6.20 -7.89 -13.29
CA ARG A 99 -5.59 -7.38 -14.52
C ARG A 99 -4.71 -6.18 -14.29
N ALA A 100 -5.01 -5.37 -13.27
CA ALA A 100 -4.21 -4.23 -12.86
C ALA A 100 -4.46 -3.94 -11.38
N ILE A 101 -3.38 -3.63 -10.64
CA ILE A 101 -3.46 -3.24 -9.23
C ILE A 101 -2.40 -2.15 -9.02
N ALA A 102 -2.81 -1.06 -8.37
CA ALA A 102 -1.89 -0.01 -7.95
C ALA A 102 -2.39 0.63 -6.67
N GLU A 103 -1.47 1.18 -5.89
CA GLU A 103 -1.78 1.78 -4.60
C GLU A 103 -1.01 3.08 -4.43
N GLU A 104 -1.60 4.02 -3.68
CA GLU A 104 -0.98 5.31 -3.40
C GLU A 104 -1.22 5.69 -1.95
N TRP A 105 -0.15 6.08 -1.29
CA TRP A 105 -0.18 6.69 0.04
C TRP A 105 0.08 8.18 -0.14
N TRP A 106 -0.90 8.98 0.24
CA TRP A 106 -0.79 10.44 0.20
C TRP A 106 -0.75 10.97 1.63
N LEU A 107 0.29 11.74 1.94
CA LEU A 107 0.55 12.25 3.28
C LEU A 107 0.47 13.77 3.28
N SER A 108 -0.31 14.32 4.19
CA SER A 108 -0.37 15.77 4.37
C SER A 108 -0.32 16.14 5.84
N PRO A 109 0.21 17.33 6.20
CA PRO A 109 0.27 17.73 7.59
C PRO A 109 -1.12 17.87 8.21
N ALA A 110 -1.24 17.41 9.47
CA ALA A 110 -2.44 17.59 10.29
C ALA A 110 -1.96 17.98 11.70
N GLY A 111 -1.89 19.28 11.95
CA GLY A 111 -1.22 19.78 13.15
C GLY A 111 0.26 19.36 13.15
N ALA A 112 0.72 18.75 14.23
CA ALA A 112 2.08 18.19 14.33
C ALA A 112 2.17 16.79 13.71
N GLY A 113 1.05 16.18 13.38
CA GLY A 113 0.97 14.83 12.85
C GLY A 113 0.68 14.80 11.34
N THR A 114 0.08 13.71 10.90
CA THR A 114 -0.12 13.41 9.48
C THR A 114 -1.55 12.94 9.23
N HIS A 115 -2.15 13.48 8.17
CA HIS A 115 -3.35 12.92 7.56
C HIS A 115 -2.89 11.94 6.46
N VAL A 116 -3.26 10.67 6.61
CA VAL A 116 -2.87 9.59 5.70
C VAL A 116 -4.06 9.20 4.84
N ARG A 117 -3.90 9.25 3.53
CA ARG A 117 -4.89 8.75 2.58
C ARG A 117 -4.28 7.61 1.78
N TRP A 118 -4.88 6.45 1.85
CA TRP A 118 -4.47 5.28 1.08
C TRP A 118 -5.51 4.97 0.03
N THR A 119 -5.10 4.93 -1.22
CA THR A 119 -5.94 4.56 -2.36
C THR A 119 -5.51 3.20 -2.87
N PHE A 120 -6.48 2.29 -2.95
CA PHE A 120 -6.31 0.95 -3.52
C PHE A 120 -7.12 0.90 -4.81
N ALA A 121 -6.43 0.75 -5.95
CA ALA A 121 -7.01 0.83 -7.28
C ALA A 121 -6.83 -0.49 -8.00
N VAL A 122 -7.91 -1.08 -8.51
CA VAL A 122 -7.84 -2.37 -9.18
C VAL A 122 -8.71 -2.42 -10.44
N ASP A 123 -8.32 -3.28 -11.37
CA ASP A 123 -9.11 -3.72 -12.50
C ASP A 123 -8.95 -5.23 -12.66
N GLY A 124 -9.93 -5.86 -13.25
CA GLY A 124 -9.91 -7.31 -13.44
C GLY A 124 -11.21 -7.84 -14.00
N THR A 125 -11.39 -9.15 -13.92
CA THR A 125 -12.66 -9.78 -14.28
C THR A 125 -13.81 -9.23 -13.41
N ALA A 126 -15.04 -9.42 -13.86
CA ALA A 126 -16.21 -9.02 -13.09
C ALA A 126 -16.23 -9.67 -11.70
N ALA A 127 -15.83 -10.95 -11.63
CA ALA A 127 -15.75 -11.68 -10.36
C ALA A 127 -14.67 -11.07 -9.44
N PHE A 128 -13.50 -10.76 -9.99
CA PHE A 128 -12.43 -10.13 -9.22
C PHE A 128 -12.87 -8.77 -8.66
N ARG A 129 -13.49 -7.94 -9.51
CA ARG A 129 -13.97 -6.63 -9.06
C ARG A 129 -15.04 -6.74 -7.97
N ALA A 130 -15.94 -7.72 -8.09
CA ALA A 130 -16.96 -7.95 -7.07
C ALA A 130 -16.33 -8.38 -5.73
N VAL A 131 -15.38 -9.30 -5.77
CA VAL A 131 -14.65 -9.74 -4.56
C VAL A 131 -13.89 -8.57 -3.93
N ALA A 132 -13.25 -7.75 -4.75
CA ALA A 132 -12.54 -6.57 -4.25
C ALA A 132 -13.49 -5.61 -3.51
N ARG A 133 -14.65 -5.33 -4.09
CA ARG A 133 -15.65 -4.45 -3.46
C ARG A 133 -16.18 -5.04 -2.14
N LEU A 134 -16.45 -6.34 -2.13
CA LEU A 134 -16.91 -7.03 -0.91
C LEU A 134 -15.85 -7.02 0.19
N GLY A 135 -14.57 -6.98 -0.19
CA GLY A 135 -13.44 -6.92 0.74
C GLY A 135 -13.19 -5.54 1.36
N ARG A 136 -13.91 -4.50 0.93
CA ARG A 136 -13.68 -3.13 1.42
C ARG A 136 -13.70 -2.99 2.94
N PRO A 137 -14.66 -3.54 3.69
CA PRO A 137 -14.65 -3.41 5.15
C PRO A 137 -13.40 -4.02 5.79
N GLY A 138 -12.95 -5.18 5.27
CA GLY A 138 -11.74 -5.84 5.75
C GLY A 138 -10.49 -5.03 5.45
N LEU A 139 -10.39 -4.47 4.24
CA LEU A 139 -9.27 -3.61 3.86
C LEU A 139 -9.21 -2.35 4.73
N GLY A 140 -10.36 -1.71 4.98
CA GLY A 140 -10.41 -0.54 5.84
C GLY A 140 -9.98 -0.83 7.26
N ARG A 141 -10.36 -1.99 7.78
CA ARG A 141 -9.96 -2.43 9.12
C ARG A 141 -8.46 -2.70 9.17
N ALA A 142 -7.92 -3.38 8.15
CA ALA A 142 -6.49 -3.65 8.05
C ALA A 142 -5.68 -2.36 7.94
N PHE A 143 -6.16 -1.39 7.18
CA PHE A 143 -5.53 -0.08 7.04
C PHE A 143 -5.48 0.66 8.38
N ARG A 144 -6.60 0.75 9.08
CA ARG A 144 -6.66 1.44 10.38
C ARG A 144 -5.76 0.79 11.40
N ASP A 145 -5.73 -0.52 11.46
CA ASP A 145 -4.83 -1.27 12.34
C ASP A 145 -3.37 -0.99 11.99
N ALA A 146 -3.04 -1.03 10.69
CA ALA A 146 -1.68 -0.78 10.21
C ALA A 146 -1.19 0.62 10.60
N VAL A 147 -2.03 1.63 10.36
CA VAL A 147 -1.69 3.02 10.70
C VAL A 147 -1.46 3.19 12.20
N ARG A 148 -2.31 2.60 13.04
CA ARG A 148 -2.14 2.65 14.49
C ARG A 148 -0.85 1.98 14.95
N ARG A 149 -0.53 0.83 14.37
CA ARG A 149 0.72 0.11 14.69
C ARG A 149 1.94 0.90 14.25
N LEU A 150 1.89 1.48 13.06
CA LEU A 150 2.97 2.33 12.56
C LEU A 150 3.17 3.54 13.46
N ASP A 151 2.09 4.19 13.86
CA ASP A 151 2.15 5.36 14.73
C ASP A 151 2.82 5.04 16.08
N ARG A 152 2.44 3.90 16.68
CA ARG A 152 3.07 3.44 17.93
C ARG A 152 4.54 3.12 17.73
N ARG A 153 4.90 2.49 16.61
CA ARG A 153 6.29 2.15 16.29
C ARG A 153 7.15 3.41 16.17
N LEU A 154 6.64 4.41 15.46
CA LEU A 154 7.37 5.67 15.27
C LEU A 154 7.47 6.47 16.57
N ALA A 155 6.44 6.47 17.40
CA ALA A 155 6.48 7.09 18.73
C ALA A 155 7.53 6.43 19.64
N ALA A 156 7.63 5.11 19.64
CA ALA A 156 8.60 4.37 20.44
C ALA A 156 10.05 4.67 20.01
N ARG A 157 10.29 4.96 18.74
CA ARG A 157 11.62 5.29 18.21
C ARG A 157 12.07 6.70 18.57
N ASN A 158 11.13 7.57 18.91
CA ASN A 158 11.40 8.97 19.24
C ASN A 158 11.45 9.23 20.75
N SER A 159 11.24 8.20 21.56
CA SER A 159 11.29 8.31 23.03
C SER A 159 12.64 7.90 23.62
#